data_e6a9efd78587fdc2e2d998c7fbdaa328
#
_entry.id   e6a9efd78587fdc2e2d998c7fbdaa328
#
_cell.length_a   1.000
_cell.length_b   1.000
_cell.length_c   1.000
_cell.angle_alpha   90.00
_cell.angle_beta   90.00
_cell.angle_gamma   90.00
#
_symmetry.space_group_name_H-M   'P 1'
#
loop_
_entity.id
_entity.type
_entity.pdbx_description
1 polymer ?
#
loop_
_entity_poly.entity_id
_entity_poly.type
_entity_poly.pdbx_seq_one_letter_code
_entity_poly.pdbx_strand_id
1 'polypeptide(L)'
;MKPLMWAAYVLAFGAAAWGLSHLRAGLRERAAEAAFPPSGQFVQVSTTRVHYVTKGEGPDVVLIHGMSGNLRDMTFSLVDRLAQDFRVTAFDRPGMGYTDRLHDAGETIVEQAALLSAATRALGLEKPILMGQSYGGSVALAWAVEFPETVSALVLTASPSHPWDGGMSRLYKVNSHPILGALAIPFEAAWVPSSYVQGVVETVFDPQDMPPGYDRHIGAPLTIRRTALKANALHRAGLLDQITELEPRYDKLSVM
;
A
#
# COMPACT_ATOMS: atom_id res chain seq x y z
N MET A 1 -11.71 -2.51 48.95
CA MET A 1 -10.34 -2.98 48.60
C MET A 1 -10.33 -4.06 47.49
N LYS A 2 -11.14 -5.12 47.56
CA LYS A 2 -11.16 -6.20 46.54
C LYS A 2 -11.39 -5.72 45.08
N PRO A 3 -12.37 -4.83 44.73
CA PRO A 3 -12.60 -4.45 43.36
C PRO A 3 -11.43 -3.66 42.75
N LEU A 4 -10.74 -2.82 43.52
CA LEU A 4 -9.58 -2.04 43.07
C LEU A 4 -8.38 -2.96 42.75
N MET A 5 -8.18 -4.01 43.53
CA MET A 5 -7.14 -5.04 43.27
C MET A 5 -7.43 -5.79 41.98
N TRP A 6 -8.68 -6.21 41.74
CA TRP A 6 -9.05 -6.85 40.47
C TRP A 6 -8.86 -5.95 39.27
N ALA A 7 -9.23 -4.68 39.36
CA ALA A 7 -8.97 -3.70 38.29
C ALA A 7 -7.46 -3.57 38.00
N ALA A 8 -6.62 -3.51 39.05
CA ALA A 8 -5.18 -3.45 38.89
C ALA A 8 -4.61 -4.71 38.19
N TYR A 9 -5.08 -5.91 38.54
CA TYR A 9 -4.67 -7.16 37.87
C TYR A 9 -5.09 -7.19 36.40
N VAL A 10 -6.31 -6.77 36.07
CA VAL A 10 -6.78 -6.70 34.66
C VAL A 10 -5.94 -5.74 33.86
N LEU A 11 -5.64 -4.55 34.40
CA LEU A 11 -4.78 -3.57 33.72
C LEU A 11 -3.35 -4.09 33.54
N ALA A 12 -2.77 -4.71 34.56
CA ALA A 12 -1.43 -5.30 34.49
C ALA A 12 -1.36 -6.44 33.44
N PHE A 13 -2.37 -7.32 33.43
CA PHE A 13 -2.47 -8.38 32.43
C PHE A 13 -2.63 -7.82 31.02
N GLY A 14 -3.50 -6.82 30.83
CA GLY A 14 -3.70 -6.16 29.54
C GLY A 14 -2.41 -5.50 29.03
N ALA A 15 -1.68 -4.79 29.90
CA ALA A 15 -0.41 -4.20 29.56
C ALA A 15 0.66 -5.23 29.20
N ALA A 16 0.73 -6.34 29.94
CA ALA A 16 1.65 -7.45 29.65
C ALA A 16 1.31 -8.12 28.31
N ALA A 17 0.04 -8.39 28.05
CA ALA A 17 -0.42 -8.97 26.79
C ALA A 17 -0.12 -8.05 25.60
N TRP A 18 -0.32 -6.74 25.74
CA TRP A 18 0.00 -5.74 24.72
C TRP A 18 1.52 -5.65 24.48
N GLY A 19 2.33 -5.62 25.55
CA GLY A 19 3.80 -5.66 25.45
C GLY A 19 4.31 -6.93 24.75
N LEU A 20 3.78 -8.10 25.12
CA LEU A 20 4.10 -9.37 24.46
C LEU A 20 3.72 -9.34 22.98
N SER A 21 2.57 -8.76 22.64
CA SER A 21 2.14 -8.62 21.24
C SER A 21 3.08 -7.72 20.45
N HIS A 22 3.59 -6.63 21.02
CA HIS A 22 4.62 -5.80 20.40
C HIS A 22 5.92 -6.56 20.12
N LEU A 23 6.39 -7.35 21.10
CA LEU A 23 7.61 -8.16 20.93
C LEU A 23 7.43 -9.20 19.82
N ARG A 24 6.32 -9.95 19.88
CA ARG A 24 5.99 -10.96 18.87
C ARG A 24 5.80 -10.36 17.48
N ALA A 25 5.10 -9.23 17.36
CA ALA A 25 4.96 -8.50 16.11
C ALA A 25 6.32 -8.13 15.52
N GLY A 26 7.22 -7.55 16.34
CA GLY A 26 8.58 -7.22 15.89
C GLY A 26 9.39 -8.43 15.41
N LEU A 27 9.22 -9.60 16.04
CA LEU A 27 9.87 -10.83 15.56
C LEU A 27 9.30 -11.28 14.22
N ARG A 28 7.98 -11.21 14.03
CA ARG A 28 7.32 -11.56 12.76
C ARG A 28 7.68 -10.59 11.65
N GLU A 29 7.77 -9.31 11.94
CA GLU A 29 8.20 -8.28 10.99
C GLU A 29 9.60 -8.54 10.47
N ARG A 30 10.56 -8.81 11.37
CA ARG A 30 11.93 -9.19 10.99
C ARG A 30 11.98 -10.47 10.17
N ALA A 31 11.17 -11.48 10.52
CA ALA A 31 11.08 -12.72 9.78
C ALA A 31 10.50 -12.49 8.37
N ALA A 32 9.48 -11.63 8.24
CA ALA A 32 8.89 -11.25 6.95
C ALA A 32 9.92 -10.51 6.07
N GLU A 33 10.64 -9.56 6.64
CA GLU A 33 11.68 -8.78 5.94
C GLU A 33 12.89 -9.66 5.52
N ALA A 34 13.26 -10.63 6.34
CA ALA A 34 14.30 -11.59 6.00
C ALA A 34 13.88 -12.56 4.90
N ALA A 35 12.61 -12.99 4.90
CA ALA A 35 12.05 -13.87 3.87
C ALA A 35 11.79 -13.14 2.53
N PHE A 36 11.45 -11.86 2.59
CA PHE A 36 11.08 -11.03 1.45
C PHE A 36 11.88 -9.70 1.46
N PRO A 37 13.21 -9.74 1.32
CA PRO A 37 14.03 -8.52 1.31
C PRO A 37 13.65 -7.61 0.13
N PRO A 38 14.05 -6.32 0.14
CA PRO A 38 13.83 -5.42 -0.98
C PRO A 38 14.36 -6.05 -2.28
N SER A 39 13.51 -6.15 -3.30
CA SER A 39 13.86 -6.78 -4.58
C SER A 39 14.40 -5.79 -5.62
N GLY A 40 14.41 -4.49 -5.30
CA GLY A 40 14.80 -3.41 -6.19
C GLY A 40 15.82 -2.46 -5.60
N GLN A 41 15.68 -1.22 -5.98
CA GLN A 41 16.54 -0.10 -5.58
C GLN A 41 15.72 0.93 -4.81
N PHE A 42 16.43 1.95 -4.29
CA PHE A 42 15.82 3.07 -3.60
C PHE A 42 16.22 4.38 -4.27
N VAL A 43 15.26 5.29 -4.41
CA VAL A 43 15.49 6.67 -4.79
C VAL A 43 15.10 7.57 -3.62
N GLN A 44 15.93 8.58 -3.35
CA GLN A 44 15.67 9.57 -2.30
C GLN A 44 14.89 10.74 -2.88
N VAL A 45 13.71 11.02 -2.31
CA VAL A 45 12.89 12.19 -2.61
C VAL A 45 12.74 13.01 -1.33
N SER A 46 13.46 14.11 -1.24
CA SER A 46 13.57 14.88 0.01
C SER A 46 14.01 13.99 1.17
N THR A 47 13.19 13.84 2.21
CA THR A 47 13.46 12.99 3.39
C THR A 47 12.92 11.56 3.24
N THR A 48 12.17 11.26 2.17
CA THR A 48 11.48 9.98 1.97
C THR A 48 12.25 9.10 1.01
N ARG A 49 12.48 7.87 1.41
CA ARG A 49 13.12 6.83 0.62
C ARG A 49 12.03 6.01 -0.09
N VAL A 50 12.06 6.00 -1.41
CA VAL A 50 11.09 5.31 -2.27
C VAL A 50 11.72 4.06 -2.88
N HIS A 51 11.12 2.90 -2.62
CA HIS A 51 11.54 1.62 -3.18
C HIS A 51 10.91 1.40 -4.56
N TYR A 52 11.71 0.93 -5.52
CA TYR A 52 11.27 0.67 -6.88
C TYR A 52 12.04 -0.47 -7.54
N VAL A 53 11.45 -1.03 -8.59
CA VAL A 53 12.09 -1.95 -9.54
C VAL A 53 11.94 -1.36 -10.92
N THR A 54 13.03 -1.32 -11.70
CA THR A 54 12.98 -0.95 -13.12
C THR A 54 13.52 -2.08 -13.98
N LYS A 55 12.85 -2.37 -15.12
CA LYS A 55 13.24 -3.39 -16.09
C LYS A 55 12.86 -2.99 -17.50
N GLY A 56 13.65 -3.43 -18.49
CA GLY A 56 13.42 -3.17 -19.93
C GLY A 56 13.95 -1.81 -20.38
N GLU A 57 13.74 -1.54 -21.65
CA GLU A 57 14.13 -0.31 -22.34
C GLU A 57 12.96 0.14 -23.25
N GLY A 58 12.93 1.41 -23.65
CA GLY A 58 11.86 1.96 -24.49
C GLY A 58 11.04 3.03 -23.80
N PRO A 59 9.79 3.26 -24.22
CA PRO A 59 8.90 4.23 -23.58
C PRO A 59 8.65 3.89 -22.10
N ASP A 60 8.52 4.93 -21.27
CA ASP A 60 8.35 4.76 -19.83
C ASP A 60 6.96 4.31 -19.42
N VAL A 61 6.88 3.27 -18.57
CA VAL A 61 5.66 2.83 -17.90
C VAL A 61 5.90 2.81 -16.39
N VAL A 62 5.02 3.45 -15.64
CA VAL A 62 5.00 3.41 -14.17
C VAL A 62 3.84 2.57 -13.69
N LEU A 63 4.13 1.59 -12.84
CA LEU A 63 3.14 0.69 -12.23
C LEU A 63 2.94 1.02 -10.75
N ILE A 64 1.67 1.15 -10.34
CA ILE A 64 1.26 1.49 -8.97
C ILE A 64 0.31 0.41 -8.45
N HIS A 65 0.75 -0.32 -7.41
CA HIS A 65 0.00 -1.44 -6.82
C HIS A 65 -1.22 -1.00 -6.01
N GLY A 66 -2.12 -1.94 -5.78
CA GLY A 66 -3.36 -1.76 -5.03
C GLY A 66 -3.21 -1.68 -3.50
N MET A 67 -4.35 -1.67 -2.82
CA MET A 67 -4.44 -1.70 -1.36
C MET A 67 -3.90 -3.02 -0.81
N SER A 68 -3.30 -3.00 0.37
CA SER A 68 -2.70 -4.17 1.03
C SER A 68 -1.65 -4.90 0.18
N GLY A 69 -1.19 -4.30 -0.92
CA GLY A 69 -0.17 -4.84 -1.81
C GLY A 69 1.20 -4.24 -1.58
N ASN A 70 2.12 -4.61 -2.45
CA ASN A 70 3.43 -4.00 -2.63
C ASN A 70 3.86 -4.23 -4.09
N LEU A 71 4.99 -3.69 -4.52
CA LEU A 71 5.44 -3.79 -5.93
C LEU A 71 5.66 -5.24 -6.42
N ARG A 72 5.76 -6.23 -5.50
CA ARG A 72 5.89 -7.64 -5.88
C ARG A 72 4.65 -8.17 -6.60
N ASP A 73 3.48 -7.58 -6.35
CA ASP A 73 2.27 -7.85 -7.12
C ASP A 73 2.51 -7.58 -8.62
N MET A 74 3.11 -6.44 -8.93
CA MET A 74 3.45 -6.05 -10.31
C MET A 74 4.60 -6.88 -10.89
N THR A 75 5.59 -7.27 -10.07
CA THR A 75 6.76 -8.04 -10.53
C THR A 75 6.49 -9.53 -10.66
N PHE A 76 5.32 -10.03 -10.27
CA PHE A 76 4.97 -11.45 -10.46
C PHE A 76 4.99 -11.86 -11.94
N SER A 77 4.43 -11.04 -12.82
CA SER A 77 4.44 -11.31 -14.26
C SER A 77 4.35 -10.04 -15.14
N LEU A 78 3.71 -8.97 -14.65
CA LEU A 78 3.37 -7.81 -15.45
C LEU A 78 4.62 -7.04 -15.88
N VAL A 79 5.54 -6.79 -14.95
CA VAL A 79 6.83 -6.13 -15.24
C VAL A 79 7.57 -6.87 -16.35
N ASP A 80 7.70 -8.19 -16.27
CA ASP A 80 8.46 -8.99 -17.25
C ASP A 80 7.82 -8.99 -18.63
N ARG A 81 6.50 -8.95 -18.70
CA ARG A 81 5.76 -8.88 -19.97
C ARG A 81 5.90 -7.54 -20.65
N LEU A 82 5.70 -6.47 -19.89
CA LEU A 82 5.81 -5.10 -20.42
C LEU A 82 7.26 -4.70 -20.73
N ALA A 83 8.23 -5.24 -20.00
CA ALA A 83 9.65 -4.96 -20.22
C ALA A 83 10.23 -5.47 -21.53
N GLN A 84 9.43 -6.17 -22.34
CA GLN A 84 9.82 -6.56 -23.70
C GLN A 84 9.81 -5.36 -24.66
N ASP A 85 8.93 -4.37 -24.40
CA ASP A 85 8.72 -3.22 -25.29
C ASP A 85 8.84 -1.88 -24.56
N PHE A 86 8.91 -1.86 -23.22
CA PHE A 86 8.86 -0.66 -22.40
C PHE A 86 9.95 -0.66 -21.32
N ARG A 87 10.37 0.54 -20.89
CA ARG A 87 11.09 0.72 -19.63
C ARG A 87 10.06 0.80 -18.49
N VAL A 88 9.89 -0.29 -17.75
CA VAL A 88 8.84 -0.43 -16.73
C VAL A 88 9.41 -0.18 -15.34
N THR A 89 8.81 0.76 -14.62
CA THR A 89 9.15 1.05 -13.22
C THR A 89 7.95 0.79 -12.32
N ALA A 90 8.08 -0.15 -11.39
CA ALA A 90 7.09 -0.43 -10.36
C ALA A 90 7.54 0.17 -9.03
N PHE A 91 6.67 0.91 -8.36
CA PHE A 91 6.93 1.53 -7.05
C PHE A 91 6.17 0.83 -5.93
N ASP A 92 6.78 0.77 -4.74
CA ASP A 92 6.03 0.65 -3.50
C ASP A 92 5.41 2.01 -3.14
N ARG A 93 4.10 2.02 -2.82
CA ARG A 93 3.42 3.23 -2.33
C ARG A 93 3.89 3.58 -0.91
N PRO A 94 3.79 4.85 -0.47
CA PRO A 94 4.17 5.28 0.89
C PRO A 94 3.58 4.38 1.97
N GLY A 95 4.41 3.96 2.92
CA GLY A 95 4.04 3.08 4.03
C GLY A 95 3.77 1.62 3.66
N MET A 96 3.90 1.27 2.38
CA MET A 96 3.73 -0.09 1.86
C MET A 96 5.08 -0.62 1.37
N GLY A 97 5.22 -1.97 1.30
CA GLY A 97 6.47 -2.59 0.90
C GLY A 97 7.67 -2.02 1.67
N TYR A 98 8.56 -1.34 0.98
CA TYR A 98 9.77 -0.74 1.54
C TYR A 98 9.90 0.77 1.31
N THR A 99 8.85 1.43 0.84
CA THR A 99 8.79 2.89 0.78
C THR A 99 8.41 3.47 2.14
N ASP A 100 9.19 4.47 2.57
CA ASP A 100 8.93 5.16 3.83
C ASP A 100 7.60 5.92 3.80
N ARG A 101 7.02 6.18 4.96
CA ARG A 101 5.86 7.06 5.10
C ARG A 101 6.27 8.51 4.98
N LEU A 102 5.37 9.35 4.46
CA LEU A 102 5.56 10.81 4.47
C LEU A 102 5.31 11.40 5.85
N HIS A 103 4.27 10.92 6.53
CA HIS A 103 3.84 11.38 7.86
C HIS A 103 2.88 10.38 8.53
N ASP A 104 2.51 10.61 9.78
CA ASP A 104 1.69 9.69 10.57
C ASP A 104 0.17 9.86 10.36
N ALA A 105 -0.28 10.91 9.70
CA ALA A 105 -1.70 11.18 9.49
C ALA A 105 -2.34 10.28 8.40
N GLY A 106 -1.53 9.69 7.52
CA GLY A 106 -1.97 8.91 6.36
C GLY A 106 -1.90 9.74 5.08
N GLU A 107 -1.13 9.27 4.14
CA GLU A 107 -0.86 9.94 2.87
C GLU A 107 -2.10 9.91 1.97
N THR A 108 -2.53 11.07 1.51
CA THR A 108 -3.61 11.21 0.52
C THR A 108 -3.18 10.69 -0.85
N ILE A 109 -4.14 10.40 -1.75
CA ILE A 109 -3.82 10.00 -3.12
C ILE A 109 -3.03 11.08 -3.86
N VAL A 110 -3.26 12.36 -3.55
CA VAL A 110 -2.52 13.50 -4.13
C VAL A 110 -1.08 13.55 -3.60
N GLU A 111 -0.86 13.36 -2.29
CA GLU A 111 0.49 13.32 -1.72
C GLU A 111 1.28 12.11 -2.23
N GLN A 112 0.64 10.94 -2.37
CA GLN A 112 1.26 9.76 -2.97
C GLN A 112 1.63 10.03 -4.44
N ALA A 113 0.74 10.65 -5.22
CA ALA A 113 1.00 11.06 -6.59
C ALA A 113 2.18 12.03 -6.69
N ALA A 114 2.23 13.05 -5.83
CA ALA A 114 3.33 14.02 -5.79
C ALA A 114 4.68 13.35 -5.47
N LEU A 115 4.72 12.44 -4.49
CA LEU A 115 5.93 11.69 -4.15
C LEU A 115 6.40 10.82 -5.32
N LEU A 116 5.49 10.04 -5.93
CA LEU A 116 5.86 9.14 -7.03
C LEU A 116 6.22 9.90 -8.30
N SER A 117 5.59 11.04 -8.58
CA SER A 117 5.99 11.96 -9.66
C SER A 117 7.40 12.51 -9.44
N ALA A 118 7.72 12.92 -8.22
CA ALA A 118 9.07 13.39 -7.90
C ALA A 118 10.11 12.25 -7.99
N ALA A 119 9.78 11.04 -7.56
CA ALA A 119 10.64 9.86 -7.70
C ALA A 119 10.89 9.53 -9.18
N THR A 120 9.86 9.57 -10.00
CA THR A 120 9.92 9.35 -11.45
C THR A 120 10.86 10.35 -12.12
N ARG A 121 10.76 11.64 -11.81
CA ARG A 121 11.68 12.67 -12.32
C ARG A 121 13.12 12.45 -11.86
N ALA A 122 13.32 12.06 -10.60
CA ALA A 122 14.66 11.78 -10.06
C ALA A 122 15.33 10.57 -10.74
N LEU A 123 14.54 9.65 -11.30
CA LEU A 123 14.99 8.49 -12.07
C LEU A 123 15.18 8.81 -13.57
N GLY A 124 14.90 10.04 -14.01
CA GLY A 124 15.01 10.43 -15.42
C GLY A 124 13.98 9.75 -16.32
N LEU A 125 12.79 9.44 -15.78
CA LEU A 125 11.68 8.98 -16.60
C LEU A 125 10.90 10.20 -17.10
N GLU A 126 10.61 10.23 -18.40
CA GLU A 126 9.93 11.34 -19.06
C GLU A 126 8.52 10.96 -19.47
N LYS A 127 7.52 11.65 -18.91
CA LYS A 127 6.10 11.48 -19.24
C LYS A 127 5.66 10.02 -19.38
N PRO A 128 5.78 9.21 -18.32
CA PRO A 128 5.42 7.79 -18.39
C PRO A 128 3.94 7.58 -18.67
N ILE A 129 3.63 6.41 -19.22
CA ILE A 129 2.29 5.83 -19.13
C ILE A 129 2.11 5.40 -17.66
N LEU A 130 1.09 5.92 -17.00
CA LEU A 130 0.74 5.49 -15.64
C LEU A 130 -0.24 4.33 -15.70
N MET A 131 0.10 3.23 -15.06
CA MET A 131 -0.82 2.09 -14.88
C MET A 131 -1.03 1.84 -13.39
N GLY A 132 -2.26 2.03 -12.92
CA GLY A 132 -2.63 1.83 -11.53
C GLY A 132 -3.70 0.76 -11.36
N GLN A 133 -3.50 -0.13 -10.38
CA GLN A 133 -4.45 -1.16 -10.02
C GLN A 133 -5.17 -0.79 -8.72
N SER A 134 -6.51 -0.90 -8.69
CA SER A 134 -7.33 -0.63 -7.50
C SER A 134 -6.97 0.73 -6.87
N TYR A 135 -6.59 0.78 -5.60
CA TYR A 135 -6.14 2.02 -4.94
C TYR A 135 -5.00 2.73 -5.68
N GLY A 136 -4.06 1.96 -6.28
CA GLY A 136 -2.98 2.52 -7.10
C GLY A 136 -3.49 3.27 -8.33
N GLY A 137 -4.65 2.86 -8.87
CA GLY A 137 -5.31 3.59 -9.94
C GLY A 137 -5.89 4.93 -9.49
N SER A 138 -6.40 5.04 -8.26
CA SER A 138 -6.82 6.34 -7.70
C SER A 138 -5.61 7.28 -7.52
N VAL A 139 -4.44 6.75 -7.15
CA VAL A 139 -3.19 7.53 -7.10
C VAL A 139 -2.75 7.96 -8.51
N ALA A 140 -2.81 7.06 -9.50
CA ALA A 140 -2.48 7.40 -10.88
C ALA A 140 -3.42 8.45 -11.45
N LEU A 141 -4.71 8.37 -11.13
CA LEU A 141 -5.73 9.34 -11.52
C LEU A 141 -5.48 10.71 -10.88
N ALA A 142 -5.18 10.74 -9.57
CA ALA A 142 -4.78 11.98 -8.89
C ALA A 142 -3.52 12.58 -9.51
N TRP A 143 -2.56 11.75 -9.89
CA TRP A 143 -1.35 12.21 -10.58
C TRP A 143 -1.67 12.85 -11.93
N ALA A 144 -2.48 12.21 -12.75
CA ALA A 144 -2.86 12.75 -14.06
C ALA A 144 -3.68 14.04 -13.97
N VAL A 145 -4.46 14.24 -12.91
CA VAL A 145 -5.22 15.48 -12.65
C VAL A 145 -4.33 16.61 -12.12
N GLU A 146 -3.41 16.30 -11.18
CA GLU A 146 -2.58 17.31 -10.52
C GLU A 146 -1.34 17.72 -11.34
N PHE A 147 -0.79 16.78 -12.11
CA PHE A 147 0.46 16.93 -12.86
C PHE A 147 0.34 16.44 -14.32
N PRO A 148 -0.67 16.89 -15.08
CA PRO A 148 -0.99 16.34 -16.41
C PRO A 148 0.18 16.44 -17.41
N GLU A 149 1.03 17.45 -17.28
CA GLU A 149 2.21 17.65 -18.14
C GLU A 149 3.29 16.55 -17.96
N THR A 150 3.24 15.81 -16.86
CA THR A 150 4.21 14.74 -16.53
C THR A 150 3.73 13.34 -16.94
N VAL A 151 2.57 13.22 -17.58
CA VAL A 151 1.93 11.94 -17.92
C VAL A 151 1.65 11.89 -19.42
N SER A 152 1.93 10.75 -20.06
CA SER A 152 1.60 10.53 -21.47
C SER A 152 0.26 9.84 -21.69
N ALA A 153 -0.06 8.85 -20.84
CA ALA A 153 -1.32 8.11 -20.89
C ALA A 153 -1.65 7.52 -19.51
N LEU A 154 -2.91 7.13 -19.32
CA LEU A 154 -3.42 6.58 -18.06
C LEU A 154 -4.13 5.25 -18.31
N VAL A 155 -3.74 4.20 -17.60
CA VAL A 155 -4.38 2.88 -17.60
C VAL A 155 -4.88 2.57 -16.19
N LEU A 156 -6.18 2.42 -16.04
CA LEU A 156 -6.83 2.12 -14.76
C LEU A 156 -7.39 0.69 -14.78
N THR A 157 -7.00 -0.12 -13.80
CA THR A 157 -7.51 -1.49 -13.65
C THR A 157 -8.23 -1.63 -12.32
N ALA A 158 -9.55 -1.89 -12.36
CA ALA A 158 -10.41 -2.06 -11.19
C ALA A 158 -10.27 -0.91 -10.15
N SER A 159 -10.13 0.32 -10.63
CA SER A 159 -9.76 1.48 -9.80
C SER A 159 -10.99 2.26 -9.32
N PRO A 160 -11.10 2.61 -8.04
CA PRO A 160 -12.07 3.58 -7.57
C PRO A 160 -11.79 4.95 -8.20
N SER A 161 -12.72 5.42 -9.04
CA SER A 161 -12.61 6.70 -9.77
C SER A 161 -13.77 7.64 -9.50
N HIS A 162 -14.86 7.16 -8.96
CA HIS A 162 -16.05 7.93 -8.62
C HIS A 162 -16.49 7.61 -7.19
N PRO A 163 -17.21 8.53 -6.53
CA PRO A 163 -17.82 8.26 -5.24
C PRO A 163 -18.74 7.03 -5.31
N TRP A 164 -18.76 6.26 -4.25
CA TRP A 164 -19.60 5.05 -4.15
C TRP A 164 -20.35 5.00 -2.84
N ASP A 165 -21.49 4.33 -2.86
CA ASP A 165 -22.23 4.00 -1.65
C ASP A 165 -21.56 2.83 -0.93
N GLY A 166 -21.38 2.96 0.37
CA GLY A 166 -20.85 1.89 1.20
C GLY A 166 -19.95 2.40 2.30
N GLY A 167 -19.92 1.64 3.38
CA GLY A 167 -19.13 1.95 4.55
C GLY A 167 -17.73 1.32 4.51
N MET A 168 -16.92 1.75 5.44
CA MET A 168 -15.64 1.13 5.73
C MET A 168 -15.86 -0.07 6.66
N SER A 169 -15.13 -1.18 6.43
CA SER A 169 -15.20 -2.34 7.31
C SER A 169 -14.76 -1.99 8.74
N ARG A 170 -15.22 -2.78 9.71
CA ARG A 170 -14.88 -2.56 11.13
C ARG A 170 -13.37 -2.57 11.37
N LEU A 171 -12.65 -3.45 10.68
CA LEU A 171 -11.19 -3.55 10.77
C LEU A 171 -10.52 -2.21 10.44
N TYR A 172 -10.86 -1.63 9.30
CA TYR A 172 -10.28 -0.33 8.89
C TYR A 172 -10.70 0.81 9.80
N LYS A 173 -11.95 0.82 10.32
CA LYS A 173 -12.41 1.81 11.30
C LYS A 173 -11.60 1.76 12.60
N VAL A 174 -11.30 0.57 13.09
CA VAL A 174 -10.49 0.38 14.30
C VAL A 174 -9.05 0.80 14.04
N ASN A 175 -8.44 0.30 12.95
CA ASN A 175 -7.03 0.51 12.67
C ASN A 175 -6.68 1.95 12.24
N SER A 176 -7.61 2.67 11.62
CA SER A 176 -7.42 4.10 11.31
C SER A 176 -7.58 5.01 12.54
N HIS A 177 -8.37 4.59 13.55
CA HIS A 177 -8.55 5.38 14.75
C HIS A 177 -7.23 5.50 15.54
N PRO A 178 -6.83 6.70 16.02
CA PRO A 178 -5.52 6.92 16.65
C PRO A 178 -5.30 6.04 17.89
N ILE A 179 -6.28 5.94 18.77
CA ILE A 179 -6.17 5.15 20.01
C ILE A 179 -6.46 3.68 19.77
N LEU A 180 -7.58 3.35 19.11
CA LEU A 180 -7.97 1.94 18.90
C LEU A 180 -6.97 1.22 18.01
N GLY A 181 -6.47 1.87 16.95
CA GLY A 181 -5.43 1.31 16.09
C GLY A 181 -4.11 1.07 16.83
N ALA A 182 -3.70 2.00 17.68
CA ALA A 182 -2.50 1.82 18.51
C ALA A 182 -2.61 0.60 19.44
N LEU A 183 -3.82 0.28 19.89
CA LEU A 183 -4.07 -0.89 20.73
C LEU A 183 -4.21 -2.17 19.90
N ALA A 184 -4.96 -2.15 18.80
CA ALA A 184 -5.34 -3.34 18.03
C ALA A 184 -4.23 -3.85 17.09
N ILE A 185 -3.56 -2.95 16.37
CA ILE A 185 -2.56 -3.31 15.35
C ILE A 185 -1.44 -4.22 15.89
N PRO A 186 -0.88 -4.04 17.10
CA PRO A 186 0.12 -4.95 17.64
C PRO A 186 -0.41 -6.39 17.81
N PHE A 187 -1.68 -6.55 18.19
CA PHE A 187 -2.31 -7.88 18.28
C PHE A 187 -2.52 -8.49 16.91
N GLU A 188 -3.00 -7.72 15.93
CA GLU A 188 -3.18 -8.20 14.56
C GLU A 188 -1.84 -8.66 13.96
N ALA A 189 -0.82 -7.82 14.02
CA ALA A 189 0.51 -8.15 13.52
C ALA A 189 1.14 -9.37 14.23
N ALA A 190 0.86 -9.55 15.54
CA ALA A 190 1.41 -10.64 16.34
C ALA A 190 0.68 -11.97 16.13
N TRP A 191 -0.65 -11.95 16.01
CA TRP A 191 -1.46 -13.17 16.24
C TRP A 191 -2.30 -13.60 15.04
N VAL A 192 -2.46 -12.78 13.98
CA VAL A 192 -3.17 -13.21 12.76
C VAL A 192 -2.45 -14.43 12.17
N PRO A 193 -3.15 -15.56 11.97
CA PRO A 193 -2.56 -16.76 11.39
C PRO A 193 -2.12 -16.54 9.94
N SER A 194 -0.99 -17.12 9.54
CA SER A 194 -0.52 -17.04 8.15
C SER A 194 -1.50 -17.69 7.17
N SER A 195 -2.21 -18.75 7.57
CA SER A 195 -3.25 -19.38 6.77
C SER A 195 -4.44 -18.46 6.51
N TYR A 196 -4.81 -17.60 7.47
CA TYR A 196 -5.84 -16.59 7.25
C TYR A 196 -5.39 -15.55 6.21
N VAL A 197 -4.15 -15.06 6.32
CA VAL A 197 -3.58 -14.10 5.35
C VAL A 197 -3.53 -14.73 3.95
N GLN A 198 -3.13 -15.99 3.85
CA GLN A 198 -3.11 -16.73 2.58
C GLN A 198 -4.52 -16.86 2.00
N GLY A 199 -5.52 -17.24 2.79
CA GLY A 199 -6.90 -17.32 2.33
C GLY A 199 -7.44 -15.98 1.82
N VAL A 200 -7.08 -14.86 2.47
CA VAL A 200 -7.44 -13.52 1.97
C VAL A 200 -6.79 -13.23 0.62
N VAL A 201 -5.53 -13.63 0.43
CA VAL A 201 -4.84 -13.47 -0.87
C VAL A 201 -5.54 -14.30 -1.96
N GLU A 202 -5.95 -15.53 -1.66
CA GLU A 202 -6.67 -16.40 -2.60
C GLU A 202 -7.99 -15.77 -3.05
N THR A 203 -8.77 -15.16 -2.12
CA THR A 203 -10.07 -14.54 -2.46
C THR A 203 -9.95 -13.33 -3.40
N VAL A 204 -8.76 -12.74 -3.56
CA VAL A 204 -8.55 -11.63 -4.52
C VAL A 204 -8.75 -12.09 -5.97
N PHE A 205 -8.57 -13.39 -6.23
CA PHE A 205 -8.70 -13.97 -7.56
C PHE A 205 -10.09 -14.49 -7.89
N ASP A 206 -11.01 -14.53 -6.91
CA ASP A 206 -12.37 -15.02 -7.14
C ASP A 206 -13.05 -14.34 -8.34
N PRO A 207 -13.73 -15.09 -9.22
CA PRO A 207 -13.98 -16.54 -9.20
C PRO A 207 -12.89 -17.40 -9.89
N GLN A 208 -11.74 -16.83 -10.19
CA GLN A 208 -10.61 -17.54 -10.82
C GLN A 208 -9.68 -18.15 -9.77
N ASP A 209 -8.92 -19.15 -10.17
CA ASP A 209 -7.87 -19.69 -9.31
C ASP A 209 -6.67 -18.73 -9.22
N MET A 210 -6.08 -18.65 -8.04
CA MET A 210 -4.82 -17.92 -7.86
C MET A 210 -3.71 -18.56 -8.71
N PRO A 211 -2.93 -17.78 -9.48
CA PRO A 211 -1.82 -18.31 -10.25
C PRO A 211 -0.80 -19.07 -9.41
N PRO A 212 -0.29 -20.22 -9.86
CA PRO A 212 0.70 -20.99 -9.12
C PRO A 212 1.94 -20.18 -8.75
N GLY A 213 2.29 -20.15 -7.46
CA GLY A 213 3.47 -19.45 -6.95
C GLY A 213 3.26 -17.98 -6.63
N TYR A 214 2.09 -17.41 -6.88
CA TYR A 214 1.78 -16.02 -6.56
C TYR A 214 1.88 -15.76 -5.05
N ASP A 215 1.32 -16.62 -4.23
CA ASP A 215 1.36 -16.58 -2.76
C ASP A 215 2.78 -16.46 -2.20
N ARG A 216 3.72 -17.20 -2.81
CA ARG A 216 5.14 -17.18 -2.44
C ARG A 216 5.90 -15.97 -2.94
N HIS A 217 5.40 -15.34 -4.01
CA HIS A 217 6.07 -14.20 -4.64
C HIS A 217 5.72 -12.87 -3.98
N ILE A 218 4.43 -12.63 -3.67
CA ILE A 218 3.94 -11.30 -3.27
C ILE A 218 4.41 -10.84 -1.89
N GLY A 219 4.94 -11.74 -1.06
CA GLY A 219 5.39 -11.38 0.27
C GLY A 219 4.25 -10.90 1.17
N ALA A 220 3.11 -11.61 1.18
CA ALA A 220 1.94 -11.27 2.00
C ALA A 220 2.26 -10.95 3.47
N PRO A 221 3.25 -11.58 4.15
CA PRO A 221 3.67 -11.19 5.49
C PRO A 221 4.14 -9.74 5.63
N LEU A 222 4.61 -9.09 4.57
CA LEU A 222 5.00 -7.68 4.60
C LEU A 222 3.80 -6.75 4.81
N THR A 223 2.60 -7.16 4.39
CA THR A 223 1.39 -6.34 4.47
C THR A 223 0.78 -6.30 5.87
N ILE A 224 1.13 -7.27 6.72
CA ILE A 224 0.70 -7.33 8.12
C ILE A 224 1.71 -6.75 9.11
N ARG A 225 2.78 -6.12 8.66
CA ARG A 225 3.64 -5.30 9.53
C ARG A 225 2.84 -4.13 10.10
N ARG A 226 3.12 -3.74 11.33
CA ARG A 226 2.37 -2.67 12.04
C ARG A 226 2.32 -1.37 11.25
N THR A 227 3.42 -0.99 10.61
CA THR A 227 3.50 0.19 9.74
C THR A 227 2.58 0.06 8.53
N ALA A 228 2.59 -1.08 7.85
CA ALA A 228 1.75 -1.33 6.68
C ALA A 228 0.26 -1.40 7.04
N LEU A 229 -0.11 -2.09 8.13
CA LEU A 229 -1.50 -2.12 8.62
C LEU A 229 -2.02 -0.72 8.93
N LYS A 230 -1.21 0.11 9.61
CA LYS A 230 -1.59 1.50 9.94
C LYS A 230 -1.73 2.36 8.69
N ALA A 231 -0.74 2.35 7.80
CA ALA A 231 -0.77 3.11 6.55
C ALA A 231 -1.99 2.72 5.70
N ASN A 232 -2.18 1.41 5.49
CA ASN A 232 -3.28 0.88 4.70
C ASN A 232 -4.66 1.28 5.26
N ALA A 233 -4.83 1.26 6.59
CA ALA A 233 -6.08 1.67 7.23
C ALA A 233 -6.36 3.16 7.06
N LEU A 234 -5.34 4.01 7.19
CA LEU A 234 -5.46 5.45 6.99
C LEU A 234 -5.76 5.79 5.52
N HIS A 235 -5.05 5.16 4.58
CA HIS A 235 -5.33 5.30 3.15
C HIS A 235 -6.78 4.94 2.81
N ARG A 236 -7.27 3.81 3.34
CA ARG A 236 -8.67 3.40 3.10
C ARG A 236 -9.68 4.35 3.73
N ALA A 237 -9.36 4.88 4.91
CA ALA A 237 -10.27 5.78 5.64
C ALA A 237 -10.53 7.09 4.89
N GLY A 238 -9.50 7.65 4.25
CA GLY A 238 -9.61 8.92 3.52
C GLY A 238 -10.04 8.78 2.04
N LEU A 239 -10.05 7.56 1.48
CA LEU A 239 -10.16 7.40 0.02
C LEU A 239 -11.47 7.93 -0.56
N LEU A 240 -12.61 7.68 0.08
CA LEU A 240 -13.92 8.11 -0.45
C LEU A 240 -14.02 9.63 -0.54
N ASP A 241 -13.61 10.31 0.51
CA ASP A 241 -13.63 11.78 0.57
C ASP A 241 -12.70 12.38 -0.49
N GLN A 242 -11.49 11.80 -0.63
CA GLN A 242 -10.50 12.24 -1.62
C GLN A 242 -10.96 12.01 -3.07
N ILE A 243 -11.67 10.92 -3.36
CA ILE A 243 -12.27 10.68 -4.69
C ILE A 243 -13.41 11.67 -4.93
N THR A 244 -14.24 11.96 -3.91
CA THR A 244 -15.32 12.94 -4.01
C THR A 244 -14.80 14.35 -4.30
N GLU A 245 -13.63 14.71 -3.77
CA GLU A 245 -12.94 15.98 -4.04
C GLU A 245 -12.24 16.00 -5.41
N LEU A 246 -11.78 14.84 -5.88
CA LEU A 246 -11.01 14.74 -7.13
C LEU A 246 -11.92 14.67 -8.36
N GLU A 247 -13.04 13.95 -8.29
CA GLU A 247 -13.94 13.66 -9.42
C GLU A 247 -14.40 14.92 -10.19
N PRO A 248 -14.81 16.03 -9.55
CA PRO A 248 -15.21 17.24 -10.27
C PRO A 248 -14.10 17.89 -11.11
N ARG A 249 -12.87 17.40 -10.98
CA ARG A 249 -11.67 17.94 -11.65
C ARG A 249 -11.19 17.07 -12.83
N TYR A 250 -11.95 16.05 -13.20
CA TYR A 250 -11.59 15.16 -14.32
C TYR A 250 -11.69 15.84 -15.68
N ASP A 251 -12.34 16.99 -15.78
CA ASP A 251 -12.28 17.86 -16.96
C ASP A 251 -10.86 18.36 -17.29
N LYS A 252 -9.94 18.33 -16.32
CA LYS A 252 -8.52 18.66 -16.49
C LYS A 252 -7.69 17.52 -17.09
N LEU A 253 -8.24 16.31 -17.19
CA LEU A 253 -7.53 15.19 -17.80
C LEU A 253 -7.28 15.48 -19.28
N SER A 254 -6.01 15.65 -19.65
CA SER A 254 -5.54 15.88 -21.01
C SER A 254 -4.78 14.69 -21.60
N VAL A 255 -4.85 13.54 -20.93
CA VAL A 255 -4.17 12.29 -21.31
C VAL A 255 -5.16 11.32 -21.95
N MET A 256 -4.67 10.50 -22.89
CA MET A 256 -5.45 9.43 -23.52
C MET A 256 -5.51 8.19 -22.64
#